data_3b0a88756e1d394eb8d4651063372728
#
_entry.id   3b0a88756e1d394eb8d4651063372728
#
_cell.length_a   1.000
_cell.length_b   1.000
_cell.length_c   1.000
_cell.angle_alpha   90.00
_cell.angle_beta   90.00
_cell.angle_gamma   90.00
#
_symmetry.space_group_name_H-M   'P 1'
#
loop_
_entity.id
_entity.type
_entity.pdbx_description
1 polymer ?
#
loop_
_entity_poly.entity_id
_entity_poly.type
_entity_poly.pdbx_seq_one_letter_code
_entity_poly.pdbx_strand_id
1 'polypeptide(L)'
;MAGSGVTQMREDDDIVLSVKNLVMEFKVGRDEIVHAVSDVSFDVKKGETLGIVGESGCGKSTTARSIVQLPKPTSGSVMVASEDGPIELSGLKGDALRKIRPKLQMIFQDPISSLNPRRIVREVVKEGLTIWPNGMSEQQIQDRVDEILESVGIDPEIAANRRAHEFSGGQCQRISIARAVALDPEILICDEPVSALDVSVQAQILNLLEEMKEKYGLTLLFISHDLSVVRNVSDRVVVMYLGKICEIGSSDTIYSLPAHPYTRVLLASAPEPASTVSESESAIGDDIPSPINPPTGCRFRTRCPSAQALCEEKAPEMQKVGDDHFVACHFPVIDR
;
A
#
# COMPACT_ATOMS: atom_id res chain seq x y z
N MET A 1 22.03 -1.30 -12.74
CA MET A 1 21.35 -0.98 -11.47
C MET A 1 21.05 -2.31 -10.82
N ALA A 2 21.68 -2.64 -9.68
CA ALA A 2 21.35 -3.84 -8.95
C ALA A 2 19.99 -3.60 -8.26
N GLY A 3 19.00 -4.41 -8.58
CA GLY A 3 17.71 -4.39 -7.93
C GLY A 3 17.74 -5.10 -6.59
N SER A 4 16.67 -4.98 -5.79
CA SER A 4 16.48 -5.79 -4.59
C SER A 4 16.34 -7.28 -4.88
N GLY A 5 16.24 -7.65 -6.16
CA GLY A 5 16.03 -9.03 -6.60
C GLY A 5 14.58 -9.49 -6.39
N VAL A 6 14.36 -10.79 -6.54
CA VAL A 6 13.06 -11.46 -6.38
C VAL A 6 13.11 -12.58 -5.35
N THR A 7 14.17 -12.67 -4.56
CA THR A 7 14.39 -13.75 -3.56
C THR A 7 13.28 -13.83 -2.50
N GLN A 8 12.63 -12.70 -2.20
CA GLN A 8 11.51 -12.57 -1.27
C GLN A 8 10.16 -12.99 -1.86
N MET A 9 10.11 -13.29 -3.15
CA MET A 9 8.86 -13.70 -3.84
C MET A 9 8.55 -15.15 -3.50
N ARG A 10 7.28 -15.41 -3.18
CA ARG A 10 6.77 -16.77 -2.96
C ARG A 10 6.33 -17.38 -4.29
N GLU A 11 6.32 -18.69 -4.37
CA GLU A 11 5.88 -19.49 -5.54
C GLU A 11 4.61 -20.29 -5.24
N ASP A 12 3.73 -19.76 -4.39
CA ASP A 12 2.51 -20.40 -3.95
C ASP A 12 1.35 -20.16 -4.95
N ASP A 13 0.45 -21.14 -5.06
CA ASP A 13 -0.70 -21.07 -5.98
C ASP A 13 -1.78 -20.05 -5.54
N ASP A 14 -1.72 -19.58 -4.29
CA ASP A 14 -2.68 -18.65 -3.69
C ASP A 14 -2.27 -17.17 -3.83
N ILE A 15 -1.23 -16.86 -4.61
CA ILE A 15 -0.81 -15.48 -4.89
C ILE A 15 -1.81 -14.80 -5.81
N VAL A 16 -2.43 -13.72 -5.33
CA VAL A 16 -3.40 -12.92 -6.12
C VAL A 16 -2.80 -11.66 -6.72
N LEU A 17 -1.70 -11.14 -6.16
CA LEU A 17 -0.95 -10.01 -6.69
C LEU A 17 0.54 -10.33 -6.69
N SER A 18 1.21 -10.15 -7.81
CA SER A 18 2.66 -10.25 -7.94
C SER A 18 3.22 -9.02 -8.63
N VAL A 19 4.10 -8.30 -7.94
CA VAL A 19 4.80 -7.12 -8.44
C VAL A 19 6.26 -7.48 -8.61
N LYS A 20 6.81 -7.33 -9.82
CA LYS A 20 8.22 -7.68 -10.11
C LYS A 20 8.97 -6.54 -10.76
N ASN A 21 10.09 -6.16 -10.15
CA ASN A 21 11.04 -5.15 -10.65
C ASN A 21 10.34 -3.83 -11.02
N LEU A 22 9.37 -3.40 -10.21
CA LEU A 22 8.58 -2.21 -10.46
C LEU A 22 9.45 -0.97 -10.38
N VAL A 23 9.43 -0.16 -11.44
CA VAL A 23 10.13 1.13 -11.52
C VAL A 23 9.12 2.22 -11.88
N MET A 24 9.18 3.32 -11.13
CA MET A 24 8.41 4.51 -11.46
C MET A 24 9.30 5.75 -11.36
N GLU A 25 9.44 6.45 -12.48
CA GLU A 25 10.24 7.65 -12.63
C GLU A 25 9.39 8.79 -13.16
N PHE A 26 9.60 9.99 -12.60
CA PHE A 26 8.95 11.20 -13.06
C PHE A 26 9.99 12.19 -13.58
N LYS A 27 9.79 12.69 -14.80
CA LYS A 27 10.60 13.78 -15.33
C LYS A 27 10.17 15.09 -14.72
N VAL A 28 11.12 15.81 -14.12
CA VAL A 28 10.92 17.13 -13.52
C VAL A 28 11.87 18.12 -14.21
N GLY A 29 11.30 19.08 -14.94
CA GLY A 29 12.14 20.00 -15.73
C GLY A 29 12.75 19.36 -16.98
N ARG A 30 13.93 19.86 -17.41
CA ARG A 30 14.58 19.41 -18.65
C ARG A 30 15.42 18.14 -18.49
N ASP A 31 16.15 18.01 -17.36
CA ASP A 31 17.19 16.99 -17.18
C ASP A 31 17.11 16.24 -15.83
N GLU A 32 16.09 16.50 -15.02
CA GLU A 32 15.95 15.89 -13.70
C GLU A 32 14.90 14.77 -13.72
N ILE A 33 15.24 13.65 -13.07
CA ILE A 33 14.38 12.49 -12.92
C ILE A 33 14.21 12.19 -11.43
N VAL A 34 12.98 12.14 -10.98
CA VAL A 34 12.62 11.65 -9.65
C VAL A 34 12.47 10.13 -9.70
N HIS A 35 13.35 9.41 -9.01
CA HIS A 35 13.32 7.96 -8.88
C HIS A 35 12.39 7.54 -7.74
N ALA A 36 11.09 7.67 -7.97
CA ALA A 36 10.08 7.47 -6.93
C ALA A 36 9.95 6.00 -6.49
N VAL A 37 10.07 5.05 -7.43
CA VAL A 37 10.11 3.60 -7.16
C VAL A 37 11.23 3.00 -8.00
N SER A 38 12.10 2.20 -7.39
CA SER A 38 13.30 1.70 -8.02
C SER A 38 13.48 0.21 -7.75
N ASP A 39 12.93 -0.60 -8.65
CA ASP A 39 13.09 -2.04 -8.66
C ASP A 39 12.49 -2.70 -7.39
N VAL A 40 11.20 -2.48 -7.18
CA VAL A 40 10.42 -3.03 -6.07
C VAL A 40 9.75 -4.33 -6.51
N SER A 41 9.91 -5.40 -5.70
CA SER A 41 9.30 -6.71 -5.95
C SER A 41 8.68 -7.25 -4.66
N PHE A 42 7.43 -7.69 -4.74
CA PHE A 42 6.72 -8.38 -3.66
C PHE A 42 5.48 -9.10 -4.22
N ASP A 43 4.92 -9.98 -3.44
CA ASP A 43 3.67 -10.69 -3.72
C ASP A 43 2.68 -10.55 -2.56
N VAL A 44 1.40 -10.83 -2.84
CA VAL A 44 0.32 -10.86 -1.84
C VAL A 44 -0.53 -12.10 -2.07
N LYS A 45 -0.76 -12.88 -1.01
CA LYS A 45 -1.65 -14.05 -1.02
C LYS A 45 -3.11 -13.66 -0.89
N LYS A 46 -3.99 -14.53 -1.31
CA LYS A 46 -5.43 -14.37 -1.14
C LYS A 46 -5.79 -14.24 0.34
N GLY A 47 -6.55 -13.20 0.68
CA GLY A 47 -6.98 -12.92 2.05
C GLY A 47 -5.88 -12.33 2.95
N GLU A 48 -4.64 -12.16 2.45
CA GLU A 48 -3.55 -11.53 3.19
C GLU A 48 -3.75 -10.00 3.28
N THR A 49 -3.34 -9.40 4.39
CA THR A 49 -3.10 -7.97 4.50
C THR A 49 -1.60 -7.71 4.47
N LEU A 50 -1.09 -7.18 3.35
CA LEU A 50 0.29 -6.73 3.23
C LEU A 50 0.40 -5.25 3.59
N GLY A 51 1.10 -4.94 4.67
CA GLY A 51 1.41 -3.57 5.08
C GLY A 51 2.61 -3.02 4.30
N ILE A 52 2.56 -1.77 3.87
CA ILE A 52 3.72 -1.04 3.34
C ILE A 52 3.99 0.18 4.21
N VAL A 53 5.16 0.23 4.83
CA VAL A 53 5.57 1.29 5.75
C VAL A 53 6.84 1.99 5.28
N GLY A 54 7.09 3.18 5.82
CA GLY A 54 8.29 3.98 5.58
C GLY A 54 8.01 5.47 5.72
N GLU A 55 9.05 6.28 5.74
CA GLU A 55 8.94 7.74 5.85
C GLU A 55 8.12 8.37 4.72
N SER A 56 7.59 9.59 4.96
CA SER A 56 6.85 10.33 3.92
C SER A 56 7.73 10.54 2.69
N GLY A 57 7.16 10.39 1.49
CA GLY A 57 7.90 10.53 0.23
C GLY A 57 8.80 9.35 -0.17
N CYS A 58 8.84 8.24 0.60
CA CYS A 58 9.67 7.08 0.23
C CYS A 58 9.14 6.23 -0.94
N GLY A 59 7.98 6.57 -1.54
CA GLY A 59 7.46 5.91 -2.73
C GLY A 59 6.26 4.98 -2.51
N LYS A 60 5.70 4.86 -1.30
CA LYS A 60 4.57 3.96 -0.98
C LYS A 60 3.33 4.20 -1.85
N SER A 61 2.77 5.42 -1.81
CA SER A 61 1.60 5.78 -2.62
C SER A 61 1.87 5.71 -4.11
N THR A 62 3.10 5.98 -4.53
CA THR A 62 3.52 5.84 -5.93
C THR A 62 3.51 4.37 -6.34
N THR A 63 4.00 3.46 -5.50
CA THR A 63 3.94 2.01 -5.71
C THR A 63 2.48 1.55 -5.86
N ALA A 64 1.60 1.94 -4.93
CA ALA A 64 0.17 1.63 -4.98
C ALA A 64 -0.50 2.08 -6.28
N ARG A 65 -0.30 3.34 -6.65
CA ARG A 65 -0.88 3.92 -7.87
C ARG A 65 -0.32 3.27 -9.14
N SER A 66 0.95 2.89 -9.15
CA SER A 66 1.56 2.18 -10.26
C SER A 66 0.96 0.78 -10.45
N ILE A 67 0.59 0.10 -9.37
CA ILE A 67 -0.09 -1.21 -9.42
C ILE A 67 -1.44 -1.08 -10.13
N VAL A 68 -2.26 -0.07 -9.79
CA VAL A 68 -3.55 0.19 -10.47
C VAL A 68 -3.40 0.90 -11.81
N GLN A 69 -2.16 1.08 -12.31
CA GLN A 69 -1.84 1.76 -13.56
C GLN A 69 -2.27 3.24 -13.59
N LEU A 70 -2.10 3.98 -12.48
CA LEU A 70 -2.47 5.39 -12.30
C LEU A 70 -1.36 6.22 -11.61
N PRO A 71 -0.27 6.55 -12.31
CA PRO A 71 0.09 6.31 -13.72
C PRO A 71 0.66 4.91 -13.96
N LYS A 72 0.77 4.54 -15.24
CA LYS A 72 1.46 3.34 -15.66
C LYS A 72 2.93 3.37 -15.23
N PRO A 73 3.50 2.27 -14.70
CA PRO A 73 4.92 2.20 -14.32
C PRO A 73 5.85 2.42 -15.51
N THR A 74 7.05 2.93 -15.24
CA THR A 74 8.11 3.12 -16.24
C THR A 74 8.60 1.77 -16.76
N SER A 75 8.75 0.79 -15.87
CA SER A 75 9.07 -0.61 -16.18
C SER A 75 8.68 -1.54 -15.05
N GLY A 76 8.86 -2.85 -15.24
CA GLY A 76 8.46 -3.89 -14.31
C GLY A 76 7.12 -4.50 -14.69
N SER A 77 6.72 -5.52 -13.95
CA SER A 77 5.52 -6.32 -14.20
C SER A 77 4.61 -6.30 -12.98
N VAL A 78 3.30 -6.17 -13.22
CA VAL A 78 2.23 -6.31 -12.23
C VAL A 78 1.29 -7.39 -12.73
N MET A 79 1.25 -8.52 -12.02
CA MET A 79 0.39 -9.67 -12.33
C MET A 79 -0.73 -9.76 -11.31
N VAL A 80 -1.95 -9.99 -11.77
CA VAL A 80 -3.12 -10.25 -10.94
C VAL A 80 -3.69 -11.62 -11.30
N ALA A 81 -4.05 -12.41 -10.30
CA ALA A 81 -4.69 -13.71 -10.51
C ALA A 81 -6.04 -13.56 -11.23
N SER A 82 -6.38 -14.56 -12.03
CA SER A 82 -7.69 -14.68 -12.67
C SER A 82 -8.00 -16.17 -12.88
N GLU A 83 -9.28 -16.49 -13.08
CA GLU A 83 -9.75 -17.87 -13.32
C GLU A 83 -9.05 -18.52 -14.52
N ASP A 84 -8.73 -17.74 -15.55
CA ASP A 84 -8.04 -18.18 -16.77
C ASP A 84 -6.50 -18.14 -16.66
N GLY A 85 -5.96 -17.90 -15.46
CA GLY A 85 -4.54 -17.72 -15.19
C GLY A 85 -4.16 -16.24 -14.92
N PRO A 86 -2.90 -15.97 -14.50
CA PRO A 86 -2.47 -14.64 -14.12
C PRO A 86 -2.44 -13.66 -15.30
N ILE A 87 -2.95 -12.45 -15.08
CA ILE A 87 -3.04 -11.40 -16.10
C ILE A 87 -1.99 -10.32 -15.80
N GLU A 88 -1.15 -9.99 -16.78
CA GLU A 88 -0.20 -8.88 -16.67
C GLU A 88 -0.84 -7.54 -16.97
N LEU A 89 -0.96 -6.70 -15.94
CA LEU A 89 -1.57 -5.36 -16.03
C LEU A 89 -0.69 -4.38 -16.80
N SER A 90 0.63 -4.47 -16.66
CA SER A 90 1.59 -3.52 -17.24
C SER A 90 1.51 -3.43 -18.77
N GLY A 91 1.08 -4.52 -19.41
CA GLY A 91 0.88 -4.61 -20.86
C GLY A 91 -0.49 -4.11 -21.35
N LEU A 92 -1.51 -4.06 -20.47
CA LEU A 92 -2.88 -3.79 -20.86
C LEU A 92 -3.14 -2.32 -21.18
N LYS A 93 -4.09 -2.09 -22.10
CA LYS A 93 -4.58 -0.77 -22.49
C LYS A 93 -6.10 -0.84 -22.81
N GLY A 94 -6.77 0.31 -22.76
CA GLY A 94 -8.16 0.44 -23.18
C GLY A 94 -9.10 -0.54 -22.51
N ASP A 95 -9.91 -1.24 -23.30
CA ASP A 95 -10.97 -2.12 -22.80
C ASP A 95 -10.43 -3.35 -22.04
N ALA A 96 -9.25 -3.86 -22.37
CA ALA A 96 -8.64 -4.97 -21.63
C ALA A 96 -8.31 -4.56 -20.18
N LEU A 97 -7.71 -3.39 -19.97
CA LEU A 97 -7.46 -2.86 -18.62
C LEU A 97 -8.78 -2.52 -17.91
N ARG A 98 -9.76 -1.97 -18.64
CA ARG A 98 -11.08 -1.63 -18.09
C ARG A 98 -11.78 -2.85 -17.48
N LYS A 99 -11.68 -4.03 -18.10
CA LYS A 99 -12.29 -5.27 -17.60
C LYS A 99 -11.70 -5.77 -16.26
N ILE A 100 -10.43 -5.45 -15.99
CA ILE A 100 -9.75 -5.90 -14.75
C ILE A 100 -9.96 -4.91 -13.59
N ARG A 101 -10.25 -3.65 -13.87
CA ARG A 101 -10.40 -2.61 -12.83
C ARG A 101 -11.40 -2.93 -11.72
N PRO A 102 -12.55 -3.59 -11.96
CA PRO A 102 -13.43 -4.00 -10.87
C PRO A 102 -12.75 -4.89 -9.82
N LYS A 103 -11.85 -5.80 -10.24
CA LYS A 103 -11.15 -6.73 -9.36
C LYS A 103 -10.09 -6.06 -8.45
N LEU A 104 -9.60 -4.88 -8.85
CA LEU A 104 -8.53 -4.15 -8.17
C LEU A 104 -8.97 -2.71 -7.91
N GLN A 105 -9.40 -2.44 -6.68
CA GLN A 105 -9.91 -1.14 -6.27
C GLN A 105 -8.95 -0.43 -5.33
N MET A 106 -9.09 0.90 -5.20
CA MET A 106 -8.21 1.72 -4.38
C MET A 106 -9.00 2.75 -3.57
N ILE A 107 -8.69 2.83 -2.27
CA ILE A 107 -9.07 3.91 -1.38
C ILE A 107 -7.91 4.90 -1.34
N PHE A 108 -8.19 6.17 -1.63
CA PHE A 108 -7.19 7.24 -1.71
C PHE A 108 -7.01 7.91 -0.36
N GLN A 109 -5.84 8.52 -0.16
CA GLN A 109 -5.41 9.20 1.06
C GLN A 109 -6.36 10.33 1.51
N ASP A 110 -6.91 11.10 0.57
CA ASP A 110 -7.89 12.15 0.85
C ASP A 110 -9.28 11.69 0.40
N PRO A 111 -10.15 11.27 1.34
CA PRO A 111 -11.48 10.79 1.00
C PRO A 111 -12.35 11.89 0.37
N ILE A 112 -12.21 13.15 0.83
CA ILE A 112 -13.05 14.24 0.36
C ILE A 112 -12.74 14.59 -1.09
N SER A 113 -11.46 14.75 -1.44
CA SER A 113 -11.06 15.07 -2.81
C SER A 113 -11.29 13.91 -3.79
N SER A 114 -11.34 12.66 -3.27
CA SER A 114 -11.59 11.48 -4.08
C SER A 114 -13.05 11.29 -4.50
N LEU A 115 -13.98 11.97 -3.83
CA LEU A 115 -15.41 11.89 -4.09
C LEU A 115 -15.86 13.08 -4.96
N ASN A 116 -16.73 12.83 -5.93
CA ASN A 116 -17.26 13.91 -6.79
C ASN A 116 -18.18 14.85 -5.97
N PRO A 117 -17.77 16.12 -5.72
CA PRO A 117 -18.51 17.01 -4.82
C PRO A 117 -19.88 17.47 -5.38
N ARG A 118 -20.13 17.22 -6.68
CA ARG A 118 -21.37 17.60 -7.34
C ARG A 118 -22.46 16.54 -7.28
N ARG A 119 -22.07 15.28 -6.98
CA ARG A 119 -22.99 14.15 -6.90
C ARG A 119 -23.46 13.90 -5.46
N ILE A 120 -24.66 13.38 -5.31
CA ILE A 120 -25.13 12.82 -4.04
C ILE A 120 -24.38 11.52 -3.76
N VAL A 121 -24.27 11.16 -2.48
CA VAL A 121 -23.44 10.02 -2.03
C VAL A 121 -23.91 8.70 -2.66
N ARG A 122 -25.22 8.47 -2.73
CA ARG A 122 -25.78 7.28 -3.39
C ARG A 122 -25.28 7.12 -4.83
N GLU A 123 -25.26 8.20 -5.62
CA GLU A 123 -24.75 8.19 -6.98
C GLU A 123 -23.24 7.97 -7.07
N VAL A 124 -22.49 8.42 -6.07
CA VAL A 124 -21.03 8.18 -5.98
C VAL A 124 -20.74 6.69 -5.80
N VAL A 125 -21.47 6.01 -4.92
CA VAL A 125 -21.30 4.57 -4.69
C VAL A 125 -21.80 3.76 -5.90
N LYS A 126 -22.93 4.18 -6.50
CA LYS A 126 -23.54 3.55 -7.67
C LYS A 126 -22.67 3.64 -8.94
N GLU A 127 -21.80 4.65 -9.06
CA GLU A 127 -21.08 4.97 -10.32
C GLU A 127 -20.33 3.75 -10.88
N GLY A 128 -19.60 3.01 -10.04
CA GLY A 128 -18.91 1.80 -10.47
C GLY A 128 -19.85 0.74 -11.04
N LEU A 129 -20.93 0.45 -10.37
CA LEU A 129 -21.95 -0.51 -10.81
C LEU A 129 -22.65 -0.10 -12.10
N THR A 130 -22.80 1.20 -12.36
CA THR A 130 -23.34 1.72 -13.62
C THR A 130 -22.36 1.49 -14.79
N ILE A 131 -21.05 1.60 -14.54
CA ILE A 131 -20.01 1.41 -15.57
C ILE A 131 -19.79 -0.09 -15.85
N TRP A 132 -19.92 -0.94 -14.81
CA TRP A 132 -19.76 -2.40 -14.85
C TRP A 132 -20.98 -3.10 -14.21
N PRO A 133 -22.13 -3.12 -14.90
CA PRO A 133 -23.36 -3.64 -14.29
C PRO A 133 -23.39 -5.15 -14.06
N ASN A 134 -22.45 -5.92 -14.66
CA ASN A 134 -22.33 -7.36 -14.52
C ASN A 134 -23.66 -8.13 -14.67
N GLY A 135 -24.54 -7.65 -15.57
CA GLY A 135 -25.87 -8.25 -15.79
C GLY A 135 -26.95 -7.85 -14.78
N MET A 136 -26.63 -7.02 -13.77
CA MET A 136 -27.62 -6.54 -12.80
C MET A 136 -28.63 -5.56 -13.45
N SER A 137 -29.91 -5.70 -13.07
CA SER A 137 -30.93 -4.71 -13.38
C SER A 137 -30.72 -3.45 -12.55
N GLU A 138 -31.38 -2.35 -12.95
CA GLU A 138 -31.32 -1.08 -12.22
C GLU A 138 -31.78 -1.23 -10.76
N GLN A 139 -32.81 -2.04 -10.50
CA GLN A 139 -33.28 -2.32 -9.14
C GLN A 139 -32.23 -3.08 -8.32
N GLN A 140 -31.60 -4.10 -8.90
CA GLN A 140 -30.54 -4.85 -8.22
C GLN A 140 -29.31 -3.98 -7.90
N ILE A 141 -28.95 -3.05 -8.80
CA ILE A 141 -27.90 -2.07 -8.54
C ILE A 141 -28.28 -1.19 -7.35
N GLN A 142 -29.54 -0.74 -7.30
CA GLN A 142 -30.04 0.10 -6.23
C GLN A 142 -30.00 -0.62 -4.87
N ASP A 143 -30.53 -1.84 -4.85
CA ASP A 143 -30.55 -2.69 -3.64
C ASP A 143 -29.12 -2.98 -3.13
N ARG A 144 -28.18 -3.22 -4.08
CA ARG A 144 -26.76 -3.42 -3.76
C ARG A 144 -26.11 -2.16 -3.17
N VAL A 145 -26.40 -0.99 -3.71
CA VAL A 145 -25.88 0.29 -3.19
C VAL A 145 -26.38 0.52 -1.76
N ASP A 146 -27.66 0.26 -1.50
CA ASP A 146 -28.27 0.44 -0.18
C ASP A 146 -27.68 -0.55 0.84
N GLU A 147 -27.55 -1.83 0.49
CA GLU A 147 -26.88 -2.85 1.32
C GLU A 147 -25.45 -2.42 1.71
N ILE A 148 -24.67 -1.91 0.75
CA ILE A 148 -23.29 -1.51 1.01
C ILE A 148 -23.23 -0.27 1.89
N LEU A 149 -24.08 0.73 1.66
CA LEU A 149 -24.16 1.93 2.50
C LEU A 149 -24.49 1.56 3.95
N GLU A 150 -25.46 0.68 4.16
CA GLU A 150 -25.78 0.16 5.48
C GLU A 150 -24.59 -0.57 6.11
N SER A 151 -23.88 -1.40 5.35
CA SER A 151 -22.72 -2.16 5.85
C SER A 151 -21.56 -1.29 6.32
N VAL A 152 -21.41 -0.07 5.76
CA VAL A 152 -20.41 0.90 6.24
C VAL A 152 -20.98 1.89 7.27
N GLY A 153 -22.23 1.70 7.71
CA GLY A 153 -22.89 2.54 8.71
C GLY A 153 -23.33 3.92 8.18
N ILE A 154 -23.68 4.00 6.90
CA ILE A 154 -24.29 5.18 6.25
C ILE A 154 -25.74 4.88 5.92
N ASP A 155 -26.65 5.70 6.41
CA ASP A 155 -28.08 5.59 6.11
C ASP A 155 -28.34 5.85 4.61
N PRO A 156 -28.94 4.90 3.85
CA PRO A 156 -29.23 5.05 2.43
C PRO A 156 -30.18 6.22 2.11
N GLU A 157 -31.14 6.55 2.99
CA GLU A 157 -32.05 7.67 2.80
C GLU A 157 -31.29 9.02 2.88
N ILE A 158 -30.35 9.11 3.84
CA ILE A 158 -29.48 10.28 3.96
C ILE A 158 -28.54 10.38 2.74
N ALA A 159 -27.94 9.25 2.33
CA ALA A 159 -27.05 9.17 1.18
C ALA A 159 -27.76 9.53 -0.15
N ALA A 160 -29.06 9.28 -0.25
CA ALA A 160 -29.88 9.62 -1.41
C ALA A 160 -30.11 11.12 -1.58
N ASN A 161 -29.90 11.93 -0.53
CA ASN A 161 -30.26 13.36 -0.53
C ASN A 161 -29.07 14.29 -0.25
N ARG A 162 -27.93 13.78 0.21
CA ARG A 162 -26.75 14.59 0.59
C ARG A 162 -25.54 14.33 -0.29
N ARG A 163 -24.70 15.36 -0.40
CA ARG A 163 -23.42 15.33 -1.09
C ARG A 163 -22.29 15.08 -0.10
N ALA A 164 -21.12 14.62 -0.61
CA ALA A 164 -19.98 14.26 0.24
C ALA A 164 -19.54 15.37 1.22
N HIS A 165 -19.57 16.63 0.80
CA HIS A 165 -19.18 17.77 1.65
C HIS A 165 -20.14 18.06 2.83
N GLU A 166 -21.28 17.40 2.88
CA GLU A 166 -22.26 17.48 3.99
C GLU A 166 -22.05 16.36 5.04
N PHE A 167 -21.01 15.56 4.88
CA PHE A 167 -20.61 14.48 5.78
C PHE A 167 -19.29 14.81 6.49
N SER A 168 -19.08 14.23 7.67
CA SER A 168 -17.78 14.33 8.39
C SER A 168 -16.67 13.60 7.64
N GLY A 169 -15.40 13.87 7.96
CA GLY A 169 -14.25 13.19 7.37
C GLY A 169 -14.32 11.67 7.50
N GLY A 170 -14.66 11.16 8.68
CA GLY A 170 -14.84 9.73 8.92
C GLY A 170 -16.01 9.12 8.13
N GLN A 171 -17.11 9.87 7.96
CA GLN A 171 -18.21 9.44 7.08
C GLN A 171 -17.81 9.45 5.61
N CYS A 172 -17.04 10.44 5.14
CA CYS A 172 -16.48 10.45 3.78
C CYS A 172 -15.56 9.25 3.54
N GLN A 173 -14.78 8.85 4.56
CA GLN A 173 -13.96 7.64 4.48
C GLN A 173 -14.81 6.37 4.35
N ARG A 174 -15.87 6.24 5.13
CA ARG A 174 -16.86 5.13 4.99
C ARG A 174 -17.50 5.08 3.61
N ILE A 175 -17.84 6.24 3.04
CA ILE A 175 -18.37 6.36 1.67
C ILE A 175 -17.30 5.93 0.63
N SER A 176 -16.04 6.28 0.84
CA SER A 176 -14.94 5.86 -0.04
C SER A 176 -14.72 4.34 0.01
N ILE A 177 -14.85 3.73 1.19
CA ILE A 177 -14.84 2.27 1.37
C ILE A 177 -16.03 1.65 0.63
N ALA A 178 -17.25 2.15 0.85
CA ALA A 178 -18.45 1.68 0.18
C ALA A 178 -18.31 1.70 -1.35
N ARG A 179 -17.83 2.80 -1.91
CA ARG A 179 -17.56 2.93 -3.35
C ARG A 179 -16.58 1.88 -3.86
N ALA A 180 -15.52 1.59 -3.10
CA ALA A 180 -14.49 0.64 -3.51
C ALA A 180 -15.01 -0.80 -3.46
N VAL A 181 -15.74 -1.19 -2.40
CA VAL A 181 -16.25 -2.56 -2.23
C VAL A 181 -17.51 -2.85 -3.07
N ALA A 182 -18.15 -1.82 -3.62
CA ALA A 182 -19.37 -1.98 -4.44
C ALA A 182 -19.20 -2.90 -5.66
N LEU A 183 -17.99 -3.00 -6.17
CA LEU A 183 -17.64 -3.80 -7.35
C LEU A 183 -17.20 -5.24 -7.01
N ASP A 184 -17.29 -5.66 -5.76
CA ASP A 184 -16.79 -6.96 -5.27
C ASP A 184 -15.32 -7.22 -5.68
N PRO A 185 -14.38 -6.31 -5.30
CA PRO A 185 -12.99 -6.47 -5.70
C PRO A 185 -12.35 -7.67 -5.01
N GLU A 186 -11.37 -8.29 -5.67
CA GLU A 186 -10.51 -9.31 -5.07
C GLU A 186 -9.38 -8.67 -4.25
N ILE A 187 -8.90 -7.48 -4.70
CA ILE A 187 -7.79 -6.75 -4.09
C ILE A 187 -8.23 -5.31 -3.82
N LEU A 188 -8.03 -4.87 -2.59
CA LEU A 188 -8.29 -3.50 -2.16
C LEU A 188 -6.99 -2.85 -1.69
N ILE A 189 -6.57 -1.79 -2.37
CA ILE A 189 -5.41 -1.00 -1.98
C ILE A 189 -5.88 0.19 -1.14
N CYS A 190 -5.36 0.29 0.09
CA CYS A 190 -5.68 1.35 1.03
C CYS A 190 -4.48 2.30 1.16
N ASP A 191 -4.51 3.44 0.47
CA ASP A 191 -3.42 4.44 0.49
C ASP A 191 -3.68 5.44 1.62
N GLU A 192 -3.03 5.22 2.77
CA GLU A 192 -3.16 6.01 4.00
C GLU A 192 -4.62 6.27 4.44
N PRO A 193 -5.44 5.22 4.59
CA PRO A 193 -6.90 5.36 4.72
C PRO A 193 -7.36 6.04 6.02
N VAL A 194 -6.46 6.25 6.98
CA VAL A 194 -6.79 6.83 8.31
C VAL A 194 -5.94 8.04 8.67
N SER A 195 -4.99 8.46 7.84
CA SER A 195 -3.99 9.49 8.17
C SER A 195 -4.58 10.88 8.49
N ALA A 196 -5.75 11.20 7.95
CA ALA A 196 -6.41 12.50 8.12
C ALA A 196 -7.54 12.48 9.18
N LEU A 197 -7.64 11.42 9.99
CA LEU A 197 -8.73 11.20 10.93
C LEU A 197 -8.24 11.24 12.39
N ASP A 198 -9.14 11.61 13.30
CA ASP A 198 -8.88 11.54 14.74
C ASP A 198 -8.71 10.08 15.21
N VAL A 199 -7.91 9.85 16.25
CA VAL A 199 -7.54 8.51 16.75
C VAL A 199 -8.77 7.61 17.00
N SER A 200 -9.85 8.15 17.57
CA SER A 200 -11.08 7.38 17.81
C SER A 200 -11.79 6.96 16.51
N VAL A 201 -11.74 7.81 15.50
CA VAL A 201 -12.33 7.52 14.18
C VAL A 201 -11.42 6.57 13.40
N GLN A 202 -10.09 6.68 13.54
CA GLN A 202 -9.13 5.74 12.95
C GLN A 202 -9.46 4.30 13.35
N ALA A 203 -9.61 4.02 14.66
CA ALA A 203 -9.95 2.69 15.16
C ALA A 203 -11.26 2.14 14.56
N GLN A 204 -12.28 2.99 14.41
CA GLN A 204 -13.54 2.59 13.78
C GLN A 204 -13.38 2.25 12.29
N ILE A 205 -12.55 2.99 11.54
CA ILE A 205 -12.29 2.71 10.13
C ILE A 205 -11.46 1.44 9.96
N LEU A 206 -10.49 1.19 10.84
CA LEU A 206 -9.69 -0.05 10.80
C LEU A 206 -10.56 -1.28 11.07
N ASN A 207 -11.43 -1.24 12.09
CA ASN A 207 -12.38 -2.31 12.36
C ASN A 207 -13.34 -2.53 11.17
N LEU A 208 -13.83 -1.45 10.57
CA LEU A 208 -14.69 -1.53 9.39
C LEU A 208 -13.95 -2.20 8.21
N LEU A 209 -12.69 -1.87 7.97
CA LEU A 209 -11.89 -2.50 6.90
C LEU A 209 -11.70 -4.00 7.15
N GLU A 210 -11.48 -4.42 8.40
CA GLU A 210 -11.39 -5.83 8.77
C GLU A 210 -12.74 -6.56 8.57
N GLU A 211 -13.85 -5.97 9.01
CA GLU A 211 -15.20 -6.48 8.75
C GLU A 211 -15.48 -6.64 7.25
N MET A 212 -15.08 -5.65 6.43
CA MET A 212 -15.24 -5.72 4.98
C MET A 212 -14.34 -6.80 4.37
N LYS A 213 -13.09 -6.94 4.87
CA LYS A 213 -12.16 -8.00 4.46
C LYS A 213 -12.78 -9.38 4.67
N GLU A 214 -13.30 -9.64 5.87
CA GLU A 214 -13.96 -10.92 6.19
C GLU A 214 -15.24 -11.13 5.37
N LYS A 215 -16.13 -10.13 5.33
CA LYS A 215 -17.42 -10.22 4.65
C LYS A 215 -17.31 -10.49 3.14
N TYR A 216 -16.35 -9.82 2.48
CA TYR A 216 -16.18 -9.87 1.03
C TYR A 216 -14.97 -10.70 0.57
N GLY A 217 -14.22 -11.30 1.50
CA GLY A 217 -13.05 -12.12 1.17
C GLY A 217 -11.91 -11.33 0.50
N LEU A 218 -11.70 -10.08 0.94
CA LEU A 218 -10.75 -9.16 0.31
C LEU A 218 -9.30 -9.52 0.65
N THR A 219 -8.41 -9.23 -0.28
CA THR A 219 -6.97 -9.14 -0.05
C THR A 219 -6.60 -7.67 0.07
N LEU A 220 -5.84 -7.27 1.10
CA LEU A 220 -5.54 -5.88 1.35
C LEU A 220 -4.06 -5.56 1.09
N LEU A 221 -3.81 -4.44 0.40
CA LEU A 221 -2.51 -3.76 0.39
C LEU A 221 -2.67 -2.47 1.20
N PHE A 222 -2.16 -2.47 2.44
CA PHE A 222 -2.39 -1.40 3.40
C PHE A 222 -1.16 -0.50 3.52
N ILE A 223 -1.28 0.76 3.14
CA ILE A 223 -0.18 1.74 3.19
C ILE A 223 -0.42 2.71 4.34
N SER A 224 0.58 2.86 5.20
CA SER A 224 0.59 3.86 6.25
C SER A 224 2.01 4.30 6.58
N HIS A 225 2.15 5.49 7.15
CA HIS A 225 3.36 5.93 7.82
C HIS A 225 3.32 5.63 9.33
N ASP A 226 2.17 5.26 9.86
CA ASP A 226 1.98 4.86 11.26
C ASP A 226 2.24 3.36 11.43
N LEU A 227 3.36 3.05 12.09
CA LEU A 227 3.80 1.68 12.35
C LEU A 227 2.86 0.93 13.29
N SER A 228 2.26 1.61 14.28
CA SER A 228 1.34 0.99 15.24
C SER A 228 0.08 0.51 14.55
N VAL A 229 -0.43 1.31 13.61
CA VAL A 229 -1.60 0.93 12.79
C VAL A 229 -1.28 -0.29 11.95
N VAL A 230 -0.13 -0.27 11.22
CA VAL A 230 0.25 -1.38 10.33
C VAL A 230 0.50 -2.68 11.11
N ARG A 231 1.09 -2.59 12.31
CA ARG A 231 1.28 -3.75 13.18
C ARG A 231 -0.02 -4.50 13.48
N ASN A 232 -1.07 -3.73 13.73
CA ASN A 232 -2.36 -4.28 14.17
C ASN A 232 -3.19 -4.90 13.04
N VAL A 233 -2.99 -4.44 11.78
CA VAL A 233 -3.85 -4.85 10.65
C VAL A 233 -3.15 -5.74 9.64
N SER A 234 -1.81 -5.90 9.70
CA SER A 234 -1.04 -6.56 8.65
C SER A 234 -0.51 -7.91 9.07
N ASP A 235 -0.64 -8.89 8.18
CA ASP A 235 -0.03 -10.22 8.32
C ASP A 235 1.47 -10.16 8.01
N ARG A 236 1.84 -9.43 6.94
CA ARG A 236 3.24 -9.16 6.54
C ARG A 236 3.46 -7.67 6.30
N VAL A 237 4.71 -7.25 6.44
CA VAL A 237 5.11 -5.86 6.31
C VAL A 237 6.29 -5.72 5.35
N VAL A 238 6.17 -4.76 4.44
CA VAL A 238 7.23 -4.27 3.56
C VAL A 238 7.70 -2.92 4.08
N VAL A 239 8.97 -2.80 4.40
CA VAL A 239 9.59 -1.55 4.81
C VAL A 239 10.27 -0.90 3.62
N MET A 240 9.84 0.31 3.25
CA MET A 240 10.38 1.05 2.11
C MET A 240 11.19 2.27 2.55
N TYR A 241 12.33 2.49 1.90
CA TYR A 241 13.14 3.69 2.03
C TYR A 241 13.57 4.21 0.67
N LEU A 242 13.29 5.48 0.41
CA LEU A 242 13.72 6.21 -0.81
C LEU A 242 13.52 5.39 -2.09
N GLY A 243 12.32 4.83 -2.30
CA GLY A 243 11.91 4.08 -3.48
C GLY A 243 12.40 2.63 -3.55
N LYS A 244 12.98 2.07 -2.49
CA LYS A 244 13.43 0.66 -2.43
C LYS A 244 12.85 -0.07 -1.22
N ILE A 245 12.72 -1.40 -1.34
CA ILE A 245 12.43 -2.26 -0.18
C ILE A 245 13.73 -2.46 0.60
N CYS A 246 13.68 -2.20 1.90
CA CYS A 246 14.76 -2.47 2.84
C CYS A 246 14.60 -3.80 3.54
N GLU A 247 13.37 -4.13 3.90
CA GLU A 247 13.05 -5.32 4.69
C GLU A 247 11.62 -5.79 4.39
N ILE A 248 11.38 -7.09 4.43
CA ILE A 248 10.06 -7.70 4.30
C ILE A 248 9.98 -8.96 5.18
N GLY A 249 8.89 -9.12 5.91
CA GLY A 249 8.68 -10.27 6.77
C GLY A 249 7.29 -10.29 7.38
N SER A 250 7.00 -11.29 8.23
CA SER A 250 5.77 -11.27 9.03
C SER A 250 5.72 -10.03 9.92
N SER A 251 4.52 -9.54 10.22
CA SER A 251 4.35 -8.39 11.12
C SER A 251 5.12 -8.61 12.41
N ASP A 252 4.91 -9.76 13.08
CA ASP A 252 5.59 -10.08 14.33
C ASP A 252 7.12 -10.03 14.21
N THR A 253 7.68 -10.54 13.12
CA THR A 253 9.12 -10.56 12.90
C THR A 253 9.69 -9.16 12.70
N ILE A 254 9.05 -8.34 11.87
CA ILE A 254 9.50 -6.95 11.59
C ILE A 254 9.51 -6.11 12.87
N TYR A 255 8.52 -6.30 13.77
CA TYR A 255 8.43 -5.51 15.00
C TYR A 255 9.27 -6.07 16.16
N SER A 256 9.53 -7.39 16.21
CA SER A 256 10.32 -8.01 17.30
C SER A 256 11.80 -8.19 16.98
N LEU A 257 12.14 -8.46 15.71
CA LEU A 257 13.49 -8.80 15.25
C LEU A 257 13.88 -8.02 13.97
N PRO A 258 13.79 -6.68 13.97
CA PRO A 258 14.14 -5.87 12.81
C PRO A 258 15.61 -6.05 12.43
N ALA A 259 15.87 -6.48 11.18
CA ALA A 259 17.21 -6.79 10.70
C ALA A 259 17.88 -5.62 9.95
N HIS A 260 17.08 -4.72 9.34
CA HIS A 260 17.64 -3.55 8.68
C HIS A 260 17.82 -2.38 9.66
N PRO A 261 18.97 -1.69 9.69
CA PRO A 261 19.17 -0.53 10.57
C PRO A 261 18.10 0.55 10.43
N TYR A 262 17.57 0.78 9.22
CA TYR A 262 16.47 1.72 9.00
C TYR A 262 15.17 1.29 9.70
N THR A 263 14.82 0.00 9.66
CA THR A 263 13.62 -0.51 10.35
C THR A 263 13.71 -0.28 11.85
N ARG A 264 14.90 -0.48 12.45
CA ARG A 264 15.15 -0.16 13.87
C ARG A 264 14.92 1.31 14.19
N VAL A 265 15.41 2.20 13.32
CA VAL A 265 15.21 3.66 13.47
C VAL A 265 13.74 4.03 13.39
N LEU A 266 13.02 3.47 12.41
CA LEU A 266 11.58 3.71 12.28
C LEU A 266 10.82 3.26 13.54
N LEU A 267 11.13 2.09 14.07
CA LEU A 267 10.50 1.54 15.28
C LEU A 267 10.85 2.33 16.54
N ALA A 268 12.10 2.81 16.66
CA ALA A 268 12.53 3.66 17.77
C ALA A 268 11.84 5.03 17.77
N SER A 269 11.39 5.50 16.61
CA SER A 269 10.70 6.79 16.46
C SER A 269 9.19 6.69 16.72
N ALA A 270 8.65 5.47 16.85
CA ALA A 270 7.24 5.25 17.13
C ALA A 270 6.92 5.59 18.60
N PRO A 271 5.76 6.22 18.91
CA PRO A 271 5.44 6.71 20.24
C PRO A 271 5.12 5.63 21.29
N GLU A 272 5.17 4.34 20.97
CA GLU A 272 4.91 3.26 21.93
C GLU A 272 6.18 2.68 22.54
N PRO A 273 6.19 2.40 23.88
CA PRO A 273 7.34 1.90 24.61
C PRO A 273 7.48 0.37 24.46
N ALA A 274 7.60 -0.15 23.25
CA ALA A 274 7.81 -1.59 23.01
C ALA A 274 9.18 -1.85 22.39
N SER A 275 10.22 -1.12 22.77
CA SER A 275 11.52 -1.34 22.17
C SER A 275 12.64 -1.45 23.18
N THR A 276 13.32 -2.57 23.11
CA THR A 276 14.68 -2.82 23.56
C THR A 276 15.74 -2.02 22.76
N VAL A 277 15.32 -0.96 22.04
CA VAL A 277 16.19 -0.13 21.19
C VAL A 277 16.82 0.97 22.04
N SER A 278 18.14 1.09 22.01
CA SER A 278 18.89 2.05 22.83
C SER A 278 18.65 3.50 22.35
N GLU A 279 18.63 4.46 23.30
CA GLU A 279 18.48 5.91 23.01
C GLU A 279 19.52 6.47 22.00
N SER A 280 20.64 5.78 21.80
CA SER A 280 21.67 6.16 20.82
C SER A 280 21.25 5.95 19.35
N GLU A 281 20.21 5.17 19.07
CA GLU A 281 19.70 4.92 17.71
C GLU A 281 18.67 5.97 17.27
N SER A 282 18.13 6.76 18.20
CA SER A 282 17.14 7.83 17.94
C SER A 282 17.73 9.10 17.30
N ALA A 283 19.04 9.26 17.28
CA ALA A 283 19.75 10.50 16.89
C ALA A 283 20.24 10.47 15.43
N ILE A 284 19.49 9.85 14.51
CA ILE A 284 19.85 9.85 13.09
C ILE A 284 19.33 11.13 12.44
N GLY A 285 20.23 11.85 11.75
CA GLY A 285 19.94 13.14 11.13
C GLY A 285 18.64 13.14 10.28
N ASP A 286 17.86 14.21 10.41
CA ASP A 286 16.51 14.36 9.85
C ASP A 286 16.46 14.47 8.31
N ASP A 287 17.59 14.73 7.65
CA ASP A 287 17.61 15.02 6.22
C ASP A 287 17.50 13.73 5.37
N ILE A 288 16.31 13.49 4.81
CA ILE A 288 16.10 12.45 3.80
C ILE A 288 16.78 12.89 2.49
N PRO A 289 17.66 12.05 1.89
CA PRO A 289 18.28 12.37 0.62
C PRO A 289 17.27 12.59 -0.50
N SER A 290 17.64 13.43 -1.47
CA SER A 290 16.78 13.73 -2.62
C SER A 290 16.55 12.49 -3.49
N PRO A 291 15.28 12.21 -3.88
CA PRO A 291 14.98 11.13 -4.83
C PRO A 291 15.40 11.45 -6.27
N ILE A 292 15.85 12.68 -6.56
CA ILE A 292 16.41 13.07 -7.87
C ILE A 292 17.85 12.53 -8.01
N ASN A 293 18.65 12.67 -6.93
CA ASN A 293 20.01 12.19 -6.88
C ASN A 293 20.19 11.27 -5.66
N PRO A 294 19.61 10.07 -5.70
CA PRO A 294 19.69 9.15 -4.57
C PRO A 294 21.13 8.67 -4.37
N PRO A 295 21.54 8.41 -3.11
CA PRO A 295 22.87 7.90 -2.81
C PRO A 295 23.20 6.64 -3.63
N THR A 296 24.46 6.52 -4.08
CA THR A 296 24.98 5.31 -4.71
C THR A 296 24.99 4.15 -3.72
N GLY A 297 24.97 2.92 -4.20
CA GLY A 297 24.97 1.75 -3.32
C GLY A 297 23.72 1.65 -2.47
N CYS A 298 23.87 1.47 -1.16
CA CYS A 298 22.75 1.46 -0.21
C CYS A 298 22.21 2.89 -0.03
N ARG A 299 20.92 3.08 -0.31
CA ARG A 299 20.27 4.40 -0.20
C ARG A 299 20.22 4.96 1.21
N PHE A 300 20.23 4.08 2.23
CA PHE A 300 20.21 4.48 3.64
C PHE A 300 21.61 4.79 4.20
N ARG A 301 22.71 4.53 3.46
CA ARG A 301 24.10 4.64 3.94
C ARG A 301 24.46 5.99 4.59
N THR A 302 23.89 7.08 4.10
CA THR A 302 24.18 8.44 4.60
C THR A 302 23.59 8.72 5.99
N ARG A 303 22.62 7.90 6.41
CA ARG A 303 21.96 7.97 7.72
C ARG A 303 22.20 6.71 8.56
N CYS A 304 22.87 5.71 8.02
CA CYS A 304 23.06 4.43 8.68
C CYS A 304 24.22 4.48 9.68
N PRO A 305 24.00 4.19 10.97
CA PRO A 305 25.09 4.18 11.97
C PRO A 305 26.11 3.07 11.73
N SER A 306 25.74 2.01 11.00
CA SER A 306 26.58 0.85 10.67
C SER A 306 27.11 0.90 9.23
N ALA A 307 27.10 2.07 8.58
CA ALA A 307 27.58 2.19 7.20
C ALA A 307 29.08 1.88 7.06
N GLN A 308 29.41 1.12 6.03
CA GLN A 308 30.78 0.74 5.68
C GLN A 308 31.04 1.04 4.20
N ALA A 309 32.31 0.97 3.74
CA ALA A 309 32.70 1.28 2.36
C ALA A 309 31.88 0.50 1.32
N LEU A 310 31.60 -0.78 1.54
CA LEU A 310 30.77 -1.61 0.67
C LEU A 310 29.35 -1.02 0.45
N CYS A 311 28.80 -0.33 1.45
CA CYS A 311 27.48 0.31 1.34
C CYS A 311 27.45 1.47 0.33
N GLU A 312 28.60 2.07 0.04
CA GLU A 312 28.74 3.11 -1.00
C GLU A 312 28.99 2.52 -2.38
N GLU A 313 29.77 1.45 -2.44
CA GLU A 313 30.22 0.83 -3.69
C GLU A 313 29.11 0.00 -4.36
N LYS A 314 28.33 -0.75 -3.57
CA LYS A 314 27.34 -1.70 -4.09
C LYS A 314 25.99 -1.56 -3.40
N ALA A 315 24.90 -1.58 -4.17
CA ALA A 315 23.56 -1.71 -3.61
C ALA A 315 23.39 -3.12 -3.01
N PRO A 316 22.85 -3.25 -1.78
CA PRO A 316 22.59 -4.55 -1.19
C PRO A 316 21.49 -5.29 -1.96
N GLU A 317 21.68 -6.58 -2.16
CA GLU A 317 20.66 -7.48 -2.68
C GLU A 317 19.80 -7.99 -1.52
N MET A 318 18.55 -8.37 -1.83
CA MET A 318 17.65 -8.99 -0.86
C MET A 318 18.20 -10.36 -0.48
N GLN A 319 18.35 -10.63 0.82
CA GLN A 319 18.81 -11.90 1.36
C GLN A 319 17.85 -12.41 2.43
N LYS A 320 17.70 -13.72 2.52
CA LYS A 320 16.90 -14.37 3.55
C LYS A 320 17.67 -14.39 4.87
N VAL A 321 17.06 -13.92 5.95
CA VAL A 321 17.66 -13.88 7.30
C VAL A 321 16.87 -14.68 8.33
N GLY A 322 15.66 -15.10 8.00
CA GLY A 322 14.80 -15.92 8.83
C GLY A 322 13.67 -16.55 8.01
N ASP A 323 12.75 -17.26 8.67
CA ASP A 323 11.57 -17.77 8.00
C ASP A 323 10.67 -16.62 7.55
N ASP A 324 10.38 -16.57 6.24
CA ASP A 324 9.66 -15.48 5.57
C ASP A 324 10.17 -14.07 5.93
N HIS A 325 11.47 -13.95 6.24
CA HIS A 325 12.14 -12.72 6.64
C HIS A 325 13.33 -12.43 5.73
N PHE A 326 13.27 -11.30 5.03
CA PHE A 326 14.25 -10.89 4.03
C PHE A 326 14.69 -9.44 4.24
N VAL A 327 15.95 -9.16 4.01
CA VAL A 327 16.55 -7.84 4.22
C VAL A 327 17.51 -7.46 3.09
N ALA A 328 17.45 -6.21 2.64
CA ALA A 328 18.39 -5.62 1.68
C ALA A 328 19.48 -4.83 2.43
N CYS A 329 20.38 -5.52 3.10
CA CYS A 329 21.47 -4.93 3.85
C CYS A 329 22.74 -5.79 3.73
N HIS A 330 23.92 -5.17 3.59
CA HIS A 330 25.22 -5.90 3.59
C HIS A 330 25.59 -6.42 4.99
N PHE A 331 25.13 -5.73 6.04
CA PHE A 331 25.45 -6.00 7.43
C PHE A 331 24.16 -5.99 8.25
N PRO A 332 23.28 -7.00 8.04
CA PRO A 332 22.02 -7.05 8.79
C PRO A 332 22.30 -7.23 10.27
N VAL A 333 21.46 -6.60 11.09
CA VAL A 333 21.53 -6.76 12.54
C VAL A 333 20.71 -7.99 12.89
N ILE A 334 21.41 -9.09 13.15
CA ILE A 334 20.82 -10.36 13.55
C ILE A 334 21.15 -10.56 15.01
N ASP A 335 20.17 -10.28 15.89
CA ASP A 335 20.31 -10.64 17.31
C ASP A 335 20.22 -12.16 17.41
N ARG A 336 21.28 -12.79 17.95
CA ARG A 336 21.36 -14.24 18.17
C ARG A 336 20.76 -14.62 19.51
#